data_f2c1a0432e2e0cc16d145d0e691e3ec9
#
_entry.id   f2c1a0432e2e0cc16d145d0e691e3ec9
#
_cell.length_a   1.000
_cell.length_b   1.000
_cell.length_c   1.000
_cell.angle_alpha   90.00
_cell.angle_beta   90.00
_cell.angle_gamma   90.00
#
_symmetry.space_group_name_H-M   'P 1'
#
loop_
_entity.id
_entity.type
_entity.pdbx_description
1 polymer ?
#
loop_
_entity_poly.entity_id
_entity_poly.type
_entity_poly.pdbx_seq_one_letter_code
_entity_poly.pdbx_strand_id
1 'polypeptide(L)'
;MHKATFLQGTLRLTIRPDGPILIKAGETGSGDPTLPDMQFVRTRYAVSDGSGSQRAAGAIYLPGPSLKGVIRAHCERICRTLDGEALQQQRQERRRQFDDAEKIRMEYRRIPLADNPLGKGAQYGGLNDMQYNSGRAIEALRDNKISTAAVYRLSSFVSQLFGNTALAGRVRFADAYGHNVVVEERNGVAIDRVYGSVAVGPFNYETVVGR
;
A
#
# COMPACT_ATOMS: atom_id res chain seq x y z
N MET A 1 4.10 3.01 -18.23
CA MET A 1 3.39 4.30 -18.24
C MET A 1 2.14 4.15 -19.08
N HIS A 2 0.95 4.50 -18.55
CA HIS A 2 -0.31 4.40 -19.30
C HIS A 2 -0.45 5.60 -20.23
N LYS A 3 -0.42 5.38 -21.53
CA LYS A 3 -0.54 6.45 -22.55
C LYS A 3 -1.99 6.90 -22.78
N ALA A 4 -2.97 6.06 -22.43
CA ALA A 4 -4.39 6.36 -22.59
C ALA A 4 -5.19 5.74 -21.43
N THR A 5 -6.26 6.43 -21.02
CA THR A 5 -7.25 5.93 -20.07
C THR A 5 -8.56 5.72 -20.82
N PHE A 6 -8.97 4.47 -20.97
CA PHE A 6 -10.22 4.12 -21.67
C PHE A 6 -11.43 4.11 -20.75
N LEU A 7 -11.22 3.78 -19.47
CA LEU A 7 -12.24 3.72 -18.45
C LEU A 7 -11.69 4.22 -17.13
N GLN A 8 -12.40 5.13 -16.50
CA GLN A 8 -12.10 5.63 -15.16
C GLN A 8 -13.37 5.53 -14.31
N GLY A 9 -13.26 4.91 -13.16
CA GLY A 9 -14.31 4.85 -12.16
C GLY A 9 -13.88 5.60 -10.91
N THR A 10 -14.81 6.29 -10.27
CA THR A 10 -14.60 6.92 -8.96
C THR A 10 -15.52 6.26 -7.96
N LEU A 11 -14.94 5.78 -6.86
CA LEU A 11 -15.68 5.21 -5.74
C LEU A 11 -15.55 6.16 -4.54
N ARG A 12 -16.67 6.64 -4.03
CA ARG A 12 -16.71 7.46 -2.81
C ARG A 12 -17.03 6.55 -1.63
N LEU A 13 -16.16 6.57 -0.62
CA LEU A 13 -16.30 5.77 0.60
C LEU A 13 -16.35 6.66 1.81
N THR A 14 -17.17 6.29 2.78
CA THR A 14 -17.15 6.85 4.13
C THR A 14 -16.50 5.86 5.07
N ILE A 15 -15.46 6.29 5.78
CA ILE A 15 -14.74 5.49 6.77
C ILE A 15 -15.26 5.87 8.14
N ARG A 16 -15.84 4.92 8.86
CA ARG A 16 -16.24 5.07 10.26
C ARG A 16 -15.34 4.19 11.12
N PRO A 17 -14.56 4.78 12.02
CA PRO A 17 -13.76 3.98 12.96
C PRO A 17 -14.66 3.21 13.93
N ASP A 18 -14.37 1.94 14.14
CA ASP A 18 -15.02 1.07 15.14
C ASP A 18 -14.31 1.14 16.50
N GLY A 19 -13.17 1.80 16.55
CA GLY A 19 -12.35 2.02 17.74
C GLY A 19 -11.40 3.19 17.54
N PRO A 20 -10.62 3.52 18.55
CA PRO A 20 -9.66 4.62 18.45
C PRO A 20 -8.60 4.31 17.40
N ILE A 21 -8.36 5.26 16.52
CA ILE A 21 -7.32 5.18 15.49
C ILE A 21 -6.29 6.28 15.69
N LEU A 22 -5.04 5.97 15.32
CA LEU A 22 -3.94 6.93 15.26
C LEU A 22 -3.20 6.75 13.93
N ILE A 23 -3.00 7.85 13.22
CA ILE A 23 -1.98 7.95 12.17
C ILE A 23 -1.00 9.01 12.65
N LYS A 24 0.15 8.54 13.14
CA LYS A 24 1.18 9.40 13.71
C LYS A 24 1.68 10.38 12.65
N ALA A 25 1.69 11.66 12.98
CA ALA A 25 2.49 12.66 12.28
C ALA A 25 3.96 12.23 12.34
N GLY A 26 4.76 12.63 11.34
CA GLY A 26 6.21 12.38 11.40
C GLY A 26 6.78 12.91 12.71
N GLU A 27 8.03 12.57 13.00
CA GLU A 27 8.72 13.11 14.19
C GLU A 27 8.76 14.64 14.11
N THR A 28 7.79 15.25 14.74
CA THR A 28 7.84 16.66 15.08
C THR A 28 8.68 16.71 16.35
N GLY A 29 9.96 17.02 16.18
CA GLY A 29 10.82 17.35 17.33
C GLY A 29 10.38 18.67 17.95
N SER A 30 9.12 18.77 18.34
CA SER A 30 8.64 19.88 19.15
C SER A 30 9.11 19.60 20.58
N GLY A 31 10.14 20.29 21.02
CA GLY A 31 10.52 20.31 22.43
C GLY A 31 9.48 20.98 23.31
N ASP A 32 8.23 21.00 22.89
CA ASP A 32 7.09 21.53 23.65
C ASP A 32 6.51 20.41 24.53
N PRO A 33 6.76 20.44 25.85
CA PRO A 33 6.31 19.40 26.77
C PRO A 33 4.79 19.40 26.99
N THR A 34 4.07 20.38 26.43
CA THR A 34 2.61 20.46 26.54
C THR A 34 1.90 19.67 25.46
N LEU A 35 2.63 19.21 24.44
CA LEU A 35 2.05 18.46 23.33
C LEU A 35 2.26 16.95 23.53
N PRO A 36 1.29 16.11 23.10
CA PRO A 36 1.43 14.68 23.16
C PRO A 36 2.67 14.18 22.37
N ASP A 37 3.32 13.14 22.86
CA ASP A 37 4.49 12.50 22.23
C ASP A 37 4.18 11.98 20.82
N MET A 38 2.92 11.56 20.60
CA MET A 38 2.45 11.12 19.30
C MET A 38 1.18 11.87 18.93
N GLN A 39 1.33 12.77 17.97
CA GLN A 39 0.21 13.55 17.45
C GLN A 39 -0.40 12.91 16.22
N PHE A 40 -1.69 13.10 16.03
CA PHE A 40 -2.37 12.73 14.81
C PHE A 40 -1.93 13.66 13.66
N VAL A 41 -1.83 13.10 12.44
CA VAL A 41 -1.48 13.89 11.26
C VAL A 41 -2.54 14.94 10.94
N ARG A 42 -2.09 16.18 10.71
CA ARG A 42 -2.93 17.36 10.46
C ARG A 42 -2.47 18.10 9.23
N THR A 43 -3.40 18.82 8.60
CA THR A 43 -3.07 19.71 7.49
C THR A 43 -2.28 20.93 7.97
N ARG A 44 -1.28 21.35 7.21
CA ARG A 44 -0.53 22.58 7.50
C ARG A 44 -1.28 23.84 7.05
N TYR A 45 -2.05 23.71 5.98
CA TYR A 45 -2.77 24.80 5.32
C TYR A 45 -4.24 24.44 5.17
N ALA A 46 -5.06 25.44 4.91
CA ALA A 46 -6.43 25.22 4.49
C ALA A 46 -6.43 24.45 3.16
N VAL A 47 -7.25 23.42 3.08
CA VAL A 47 -7.35 22.55 1.90
C VAL A 47 -8.80 22.43 1.45
N SER A 48 -9.02 22.28 0.15
CA SER A 48 -10.33 21.90 -0.37
C SER A 48 -10.42 20.37 -0.40
N ASP A 49 -11.44 19.81 0.22
CA ASP A 49 -11.73 18.39 0.07
C ASP A 49 -12.39 18.12 -1.30
N GLY A 50 -12.42 16.85 -1.70
CA GLY A 50 -12.97 16.46 -3.00
C GLY A 50 -14.49 16.75 -3.17
N SER A 51 -15.17 17.25 -2.14
CA SER A 51 -16.56 17.70 -2.18
C SER A 51 -16.69 19.21 -2.42
N GLY A 52 -15.58 19.93 -2.53
CA GLY A 52 -15.56 21.41 -2.63
C GLY A 52 -15.63 22.15 -1.30
N SER A 53 -15.73 21.43 -0.18
CA SER A 53 -15.70 22.05 1.14
C SER A 53 -14.28 22.45 1.52
N GLN A 54 -14.12 23.64 2.08
CA GLN A 54 -12.83 24.08 2.61
C GLN A 54 -12.64 23.58 4.04
N ARG A 55 -11.43 23.07 4.32
CA ARG A 55 -10.98 22.70 5.65
C ARG A 55 -9.93 23.68 6.13
N ALA A 56 -10.06 24.11 7.37
CA ALA A 56 -9.08 24.99 7.99
C ALA A 56 -7.73 24.26 8.16
N ALA A 57 -6.65 25.05 8.33
CA ALA A 57 -5.38 24.51 8.77
C ALA A 57 -5.54 23.78 10.11
N GLY A 58 -4.75 22.71 10.32
CA GLY A 58 -4.86 21.85 11.51
C GLY A 58 -5.97 20.79 11.45
N ALA A 59 -6.69 20.67 10.34
CA ALA A 59 -7.71 19.64 10.18
C ALA A 59 -7.06 18.24 10.15
N ILE A 60 -7.68 17.31 10.87
CA ILE A 60 -7.29 15.90 10.89
C ILE A 60 -7.68 15.24 9.58
N TYR A 61 -6.79 14.41 9.06
CA TYR A 61 -7.07 13.62 7.86
C TYR A 61 -6.35 12.27 7.87
N LEU A 62 -6.86 11.33 7.10
CA LEU A 62 -6.20 10.06 6.80
C LEU A 62 -5.49 10.21 5.44
N PRO A 63 -4.15 10.19 5.41
CA PRO A 63 -3.41 10.32 4.15
C PRO A 63 -3.75 9.19 3.17
N GLY A 64 -4.00 9.54 1.91
CA GLY A 64 -4.26 8.57 0.85
C GLY A 64 -3.19 7.47 0.75
N PRO A 65 -1.89 7.78 0.84
CA PRO A 65 -0.84 6.77 0.89
C PRO A 65 -0.96 5.78 2.06
N SER A 66 -1.38 6.25 3.25
CA SER A 66 -1.60 5.37 4.41
C SER A 66 -2.77 4.41 4.16
N LEU A 67 -3.90 4.92 3.65
CA LEU A 67 -5.05 4.10 3.25
C LEU A 67 -4.65 3.09 2.17
N LYS A 68 -3.91 3.54 1.16
CA LYS A 68 -3.39 2.66 0.10
C LYS A 68 -2.54 1.53 0.66
N GLY A 69 -1.67 1.81 1.62
CA GLY A 69 -0.78 0.82 2.25
C GLY A 69 -1.56 -0.29 2.95
N VAL A 70 -2.53 0.08 3.77
CA VAL A 70 -3.38 -0.88 4.52
C VAL A 70 -4.22 -1.74 3.58
N ILE A 71 -4.87 -1.11 2.59
CA ILE A 71 -5.72 -1.83 1.62
C ILE A 71 -4.86 -2.75 0.76
N ARG A 72 -3.68 -2.29 0.31
CA ARG A 72 -2.73 -3.13 -0.43
C ARG A 72 -2.33 -4.36 0.39
N ALA A 73 -1.92 -4.19 1.65
CA ALA A 73 -1.51 -5.30 2.51
C ALA A 73 -2.65 -6.31 2.71
N HIS A 74 -3.89 -5.84 2.81
CA HIS A 74 -5.06 -6.71 2.90
C HIS A 74 -5.29 -7.49 1.60
N CYS A 75 -5.24 -6.81 0.45
CA CYS A 75 -5.33 -7.46 -0.86
C CYS A 75 -4.21 -8.49 -1.08
N GLU A 76 -2.99 -8.20 -0.64
CA GLU A 76 -1.88 -9.15 -0.72
C GLU A 76 -2.14 -10.43 0.08
N ARG A 77 -2.73 -10.32 1.28
CA ARG A 77 -3.12 -11.49 2.09
C ARG A 77 -4.16 -12.33 1.36
N ILE A 78 -5.23 -11.71 0.85
CA ILE A 78 -6.26 -12.39 0.08
C ILE A 78 -5.65 -13.07 -1.15
N CYS A 79 -4.82 -12.36 -1.89
CA CYS A 79 -4.17 -12.87 -3.10
C CYS A 79 -3.28 -14.07 -2.81
N ARG A 80 -2.52 -14.06 -1.71
CA ARG A 80 -1.69 -15.22 -1.31
C ARG A 80 -2.54 -16.43 -0.94
N THR A 81 -3.71 -16.24 -0.34
CA THR A 81 -4.63 -17.34 -0.02
C THR A 81 -5.25 -17.95 -1.29
N LEU A 82 -5.53 -17.12 -2.30
CA LEU A 82 -6.15 -17.55 -3.56
C LEU A 82 -5.14 -18.09 -4.58
N ASP A 83 -3.85 -17.91 -4.34
CA ASP A 83 -2.79 -18.24 -5.30
C ASP A 83 -2.48 -19.74 -5.33
N GLY A 84 -3.45 -20.52 -5.79
CA GLY A 84 -3.37 -21.96 -5.95
C GLY A 84 -2.88 -22.39 -7.35
N GLU A 85 -2.50 -23.65 -7.49
CA GLU A 85 -1.94 -24.21 -8.71
C GLU A 85 -2.88 -24.13 -9.92
N ALA A 86 -4.17 -24.42 -9.73
CA ALA A 86 -5.16 -24.35 -10.80
C ALA A 86 -5.30 -22.92 -11.38
N LEU A 87 -5.28 -21.90 -10.53
CA LEU A 87 -5.33 -20.52 -10.96
C LEU A 87 -4.06 -20.14 -11.73
N GLN A 88 -2.90 -20.60 -11.28
CA GLN A 88 -1.62 -20.34 -11.93
C GLN A 88 -1.56 -20.98 -13.32
N GLN A 89 -2.04 -22.20 -13.49
CA GLN A 89 -2.15 -22.85 -14.80
C GLN A 89 -3.03 -22.04 -15.77
N GLN A 90 -4.21 -21.60 -15.32
CA GLN A 90 -5.11 -20.79 -16.12
C GLN A 90 -4.48 -19.45 -16.53
N ARG A 91 -3.73 -18.82 -15.63
CA ARG A 91 -3.01 -17.57 -15.92
C ARG A 91 -1.87 -17.78 -16.93
N GLN A 92 -1.18 -18.91 -16.87
CA GLN A 92 -0.14 -19.28 -17.84
C GLN A 92 -0.72 -19.46 -19.25
N GLU A 93 -1.84 -20.15 -19.37
CA GLU A 93 -2.52 -20.36 -20.66
C GLU A 93 -2.91 -19.02 -21.31
N ARG A 94 -3.48 -18.11 -20.52
CA ARG A 94 -3.80 -16.76 -21.02
C ARG A 94 -2.57 -15.99 -21.50
N ARG A 95 -1.41 -16.17 -20.88
CA ARG A 95 -0.16 -15.51 -21.29
C ARG A 95 0.39 -16.07 -22.59
N ARG A 96 0.15 -17.36 -22.90
CA ARG A 96 0.58 -18.00 -24.15
C ARG A 96 -0.01 -17.36 -25.39
N GLN A 97 -1.08 -16.60 -25.27
CA GLN A 97 -1.77 -15.94 -26.40
C GLN A 97 -1.09 -14.65 -26.88
N PHE A 98 0.04 -14.26 -26.31
CA PHE A 98 0.73 -13.03 -26.66
C PHE A 98 2.15 -13.29 -27.18
N ASP A 99 2.57 -12.55 -28.23
CA ASP A 99 3.85 -12.76 -28.91
C ASP A 99 5.09 -12.66 -28.02
N ASP A 100 5.08 -11.74 -27.04
CA ASP A 100 6.14 -11.63 -26.01
C ASP A 100 6.12 -12.78 -24.99
N ALA A 101 5.09 -13.62 -25.04
CA ALA A 101 4.86 -14.64 -24.03
C ALA A 101 5.91 -15.74 -24.07
N GLU A 102 6.59 -15.94 -25.20
CA GLU A 102 7.56 -17.02 -25.33
C GLU A 102 8.85 -16.73 -24.56
N LYS A 103 9.38 -15.53 -24.64
CA LYS A 103 10.51 -15.07 -23.84
C LYS A 103 10.15 -15.01 -22.35
N ILE A 104 9.00 -14.44 -22.03
CA ILE A 104 8.48 -14.35 -20.67
C ILE A 104 8.20 -15.74 -20.09
N ARG A 105 7.73 -16.70 -20.92
CA ARG A 105 7.39 -18.07 -20.52
C ARG A 105 8.60 -18.91 -20.14
N MET A 106 9.73 -18.69 -20.77
CA MET A 106 10.96 -19.42 -20.48
C MET A 106 11.54 -19.04 -19.12
N GLU A 107 11.48 -17.76 -18.76
CA GLU A 107 12.06 -17.24 -17.51
C GLU A 107 11.05 -17.12 -16.35
N TYR A 108 9.76 -16.89 -16.67
CA TYR A 108 8.73 -16.57 -15.66
C TYR A 108 7.48 -17.44 -15.82
N ARG A 109 7.61 -18.74 -15.56
CA ARG A 109 6.49 -19.69 -15.70
C ARG A 109 5.34 -19.40 -14.76
N ARG A 110 5.63 -18.88 -13.58
CA ARG A 110 4.65 -18.63 -12.53
C ARG A 110 4.85 -17.23 -11.93
N ILE A 111 3.92 -16.33 -12.14
CA ILE A 111 3.92 -15.01 -11.52
C ILE A 111 2.86 -15.02 -10.43
N PRO A 112 3.22 -14.87 -9.16
CA PRO A 112 2.26 -14.90 -8.06
C PRO A 112 1.24 -13.78 -8.16
N LEU A 113 0.12 -13.91 -7.46
CA LEU A 113 -0.87 -12.86 -7.37
C LEU A 113 -0.37 -11.66 -6.57
N ALA A 114 0.49 -11.90 -5.58
CA ALA A 114 1.11 -10.86 -4.76
C ALA A 114 2.62 -11.03 -4.71
N ASP A 115 3.35 -9.93 -4.76
CA ASP A 115 4.80 -9.92 -4.64
C ASP A 115 5.25 -10.23 -3.21
N ASN A 116 6.47 -10.75 -3.09
CA ASN A 116 7.21 -10.69 -1.85
C ASN A 116 8.04 -9.38 -1.83
N PRO A 117 7.78 -8.45 -0.92
CA PRO A 117 8.55 -7.20 -0.82
C PRO A 117 10.05 -7.43 -0.61
N LEU A 118 10.42 -8.53 0.06
CA LEU A 118 11.79 -8.95 0.34
C LEU A 118 12.37 -9.85 -0.75
N GLY A 119 11.57 -10.24 -1.73
CA GLY A 119 11.97 -11.11 -2.83
C GLY A 119 13.09 -10.49 -3.67
N LYS A 120 14.05 -11.30 -4.07
CA LYS A 120 15.23 -10.87 -4.85
C LYS A 120 14.98 -10.78 -6.36
N GLY A 121 13.76 -11.02 -6.81
CA GLY A 121 13.41 -11.11 -8.23
C GLY A 121 13.45 -12.54 -8.75
N ALA A 122 13.34 -12.71 -10.07
CA ALA A 122 13.32 -14.03 -10.70
C ALA A 122 14.68 -14.73 -10.75
N GLN A 123 15.74 -14.02 -10.45
CA GLN A 123 17.13 -14.46 -10.68
C GLN A 123 17.59 -15.63 -9.78
N TYR A 124 16.87 -15.94 -8.71
CA TYR A 124 17.26 -16.95 -7.73
C TYR A 124 16.31 -18.14 -7.72
N GLY A 125 16.45 -18.99 -8.71
CA GLY A 125 15.84 -20.32 -8.70
C GLY A 125 14.40 -20.36 -9.15
N GLY A 126 14.17 -19.83 -10.31
CA GLY A 126 12.95 -20.00 -11.09
C GLY A 126 11.74 -20.36 -10.25
N LEU A 127 10.77 -19.49 -10.08
CA LEU A 127 9.41 -19.88 -9.76
C LEU A 127 9.09 -20.23 -8.30
N ASN A 128 9.96 -19.96 -7.37
CA ASN A 128 9.52 -19.96 -5.99
C ASN A 128 8.77 -18.64 -5.73
N ASP A 129 7.46 -18.71 -5.54
CA ASP A 129 6.59 -17.57 -5.28
C ASP A 129 7.09 -16.71 -4.11
N MET A 130 7.81 -17.34 -3.17
CA MET A 130 8.44 -16.65 -2.04
C MET A 130 9.60 -15.73 -2.43
N GLN A 131 10.16 -15.87 -3.62
CA GLN A 131 11.30 -15.07 -4.08
C GLN A 131 10.91 -14.02 -5.12
N TYR A 132 9.70 -14.10 -5.67
CA TYR A 132 9.27 -13.22 -6.74
C TYR A 132 8.97 -11.81 -6.28
N ASN A 133 9.60 -10.84 -6.94
CA ASN A 133 9.32 -9.42 -6.80
C ASN A 133 9.25 -8.80 -8.20
N SER A 134 8.05 -8.36 -8.60
CA SER A 134 7.79 -7.83 -9.94
C SER A 134 8.71 -6.68 -10.32
N GLY A 135 8.94 -5.73 -9.41
CA GLY A 135 9.76 -4.56 -9.68
C GLY A 135 11.20 -4.95 -10.01
N ARG A 136 11.80 -5.81 -9.20
CA ARG A 136 13.17 -6.29 -9.40
C ARG A 136 13.31 -7.20 -10.63
N ALA A 137 12.30 -8.05 -10.88
CA ALA A 137 12.28 -8.90 -12.06
C ALA A 137 12.24 -8.07 -13.36
N ILE A 138 11.45 -7.02 -13.40
CA ILE A 138 11.36 -6.13 -14.54
C ILE A 138 12.65 -5.29 -14.69
N GLU A 139 13.21 -4.83 -13.59
CA GLU A 139 14.46 -4.07 -13.59
C GLU A 139 15.63 -4.89 -14.17
N ALA A 140 15.71 -6.17 -13.82
CA ALA A 140 16.72 -7.09 -14.37
C ALA A 140 16.58 -7.30 -15.90
N LEU A 141 15.41 -7.07 -16.47
CA LEU A 141 15.14 -7.17 -17.90
C LEU A 141 15.21 -5.82 -18.63
N ARG A 142 15.52 -4.74 -17.95
CA ARG A 142 15.48 -3.37 -18.51
C ARG A 142 16.34 -3.20 -19.75
N ASP A 143 17.52 -3.84 -19.79
CA ASP A 143 18.46 -3.77 -20.90
C ASP A 143 17.96 -4.52 -22.14
N ASN A 144 17.02 -5.45 -21.98
CA ASN A 144 16.41 -6.22 -23.05
C ASN A 144 15.31 -5.47 -23.81
N LYS A 145 15.09 -4.18 -23.54
CA LYS A 145 14.07 -3.33 -24.16
C LYS A 145 12.67 -3.96 -24.21
N ILE A 146 12.25 -4.56 -23.11
CA ILE A 146 10.93 -5.19 -23.00
C ILE A 146 9.80 -4.18 -23.26
N SER A 147 8.72 -4.64 -23.87
CA SER A 147 7.56 -3.82 -24.18
C SER A 147 6.80 -3.42 -22.89
N THR A 148 6.05 -2.32 -22.95
CA THR A 148 5.17 -1.90 -21.84
C THR A 148 4.15 -2.98 -21.49
N ALA A 149 3.71 -3.76 -22.48
CA ALA A 149 2.81 -4.89 -22.28
C ALA A 149 3.49 -6.01 -21.48
N ALA A 150 4.76 -6.29 -21.76
CA ALA A 150 5.55 -7.26 -21.00
C ALA A 150 5.74 -6.82 -19.55
N VAL A 151 6.06 -5.53 -19.30
CA VAL A 151 6.14 -4.95 -17.95
C VAL A 151 4.86 -5.20 -17.16
N TYR A 152 3.71 -4.96 -17.79
CA TYR A 152 2.41 -5.20 -17.16
C TYR A 152 2.18 -6.68 -16.84
N ARG A 153 2.49 -7.58 -17.78
CA ARG A 153 2.29 -9.03 -17.62
C ARG A 153 3.23 -9.65 -16.59
N LEU A 154 4.45 -9.13 -16.45
CA LEU A 154 5.41 -9.54 -15.42
C LEU A 154 5.05 -9.03 -14.04
N SER A 155 4.19 -8.03 -13.93
CA SER A 155 3.74 -7.54 -12.64
C SER A 155 2.74 -8.50 -12.01
N SER A 156 2.85 -8.76 -10.71
CA SER A 156 1.85 -9.48 -9.94
C SER A 156 0.50 -8.77 -10.02
N PHE A 157 -0.60 -9.47 -9.75
CA PHE A 157 -1.94 -8.87 -9.82
C PHE A 157 -2.05 -7.64 -8.90
N VAL A 158 -1.55 -7.74 -7.67
CA VAL A 158 -1.54 -6.61 -6.72
C VAL A 158 -0.70 -5.46 -7.26
N SER A 159 0.46 -5.74 -7.85
CA SER A 159 1.30 -4.70 -8.45
C SER A 159 0.72 -4.08 -9.70
N GLN A 160 -0.08 -4.81 -10.48
CA GLN A 160 -0.86 -4.23 -11.59
C GLN A 160 -1.88 -3.21 -11.09
N LEU A 161 -2.44 -3.42 -9.90
CA LEU A 161 -3.46 -2.54 -9.31
C LEU A 161 -2.82 -1.37 -8.55
N PHE A 162 -1.90 -1.65 -7.63
CA PHE A 162 -1.32 -0.66 -6.72
C PHE A 162 -0.02 -0.04 -7.21
N GLY A 163 0.63 -0.64 -8.20
CA GLY A 163 1.92 -0.21 -8.73
C GLY A 163 3.11 -0.89 -8.07
N ASN A 164 4.25 -0.81 -8.75
CA ASN A 164 5.58 -1.19 -8.27
C ASN A 164 6.61 -0.17 -8.78
N THR A 165 7.91 -0.43 -8.60
CA THR A 165 8.98 0.47 -9.04
C THR A 165 9.02 0.72 -10.55
N ALA A 166 8.51 -0.22 -11.35
CA ALA A 166 8.52 -0.16 -12.82
C ALA A 166 7.14 0.18 -13.42
N LEU A 167 6.05 0.02 -12.67
CA LEU A 167 4.69 0.18 -13.14
C LEU A 167 3.90 1.14 -12.24
N ALA A 168 3.33 2.19 -12.83
CA ALA A 168 2.41 3.08 -12.12
C ALA A 168 1.11 2.33 -11.74
N GLY A 169 0.65 2.52 -10.50
CA GLY A 169 -0.60 1.93 -10.04
C GLY A 169 -1.82 2.52 -10.75
N ARG A 170 -2.86 1.70 -10.89
CA ARG A 170 -4.14 2.08 -11.48
C ARG A 170 -5.12 2.65 -10.47
N VAL A 171 -4.95 2.30 -9.19
CA VAL A 171 -5.78 2.80 -8.08
C VAL A 171 -5.10 3.99 -7.43
N ARG A 172 -5.88 5.04 -7.24
CA ARG A 172 -5.47 6.25 -6.51
C ARG A 172 -6.36 6.40 -5.29
N PHE A 173 -5.77 6.80 -4.19
CA PHE A 173 -6.47 7.09 -2.94
C PHE A 173 -6.32 8.57 -2.65
N ALA A 174 -7.43 9.26 -2.53
CA ALA A 174 -7.46 10.63 -2.03
C ALA A 174 -7.31 10.63 -0.49
N ASP A 175 -6.88 11.76 0.04
CA ASP A 175 -6.91 11.98 1.47
C ASP A 175 -8.35 12.01 1.97
N ALA A 176 -8.60 11.42 3.15
CA ALA A 176 -9.92 11.42 3.76
C ALA A 176 -9.94 12.38 4.97
N TYR A 177 -10.72 13.43 4.86
CA TYR A 177 -10.81 14.47 5.90
C TYR A 177 -11.88 14.12 6.94
N GLY A 178 -11.53 14.33 8.21
CA GLY A 178 -12.43 14.08 9.31
C GLY A 178 -13.61 15.06 9.34
N HIS A 179 -14.81 14.54 9.60
CA HIS A 179 -16.01 15.31 9.89
C HIS A 179 -16.47 15.00 11.32
N ASN A 180 -16.66 16.00 12.13
CA ASN A 180 -17.14 15.85 13.52
C ASN A 180 -16.34 14.81 14.32
N VAL A 181 -15.02 14.80 14.10
CA VAL A 181 -14.12 13.88 14.81
C VAL A 181 -13.83 14.41 16.21
N VAL A 182 -13.81 13.51 17.18
CA VAL A 182 -13.34 13.80 18.54
C VAL A 182 -11.93 13.28 18.68
N VAL A 183 -11.06 14.15 19.19
CA VAL A 183 -9.69 13.79 19.52
C VAL A 183 -9.61 13.55 21.01
N GLU A 184 -9.04 12.41 21.38
CA GLU A 184 -8.77 12.05 22.77
C GLU A 184 -7.27 11.87 22.96
N GLU A 185 -6.75 12.37 24.05
CA GLU A 185 -5.40 12.06 24.51
C GLU A 185 -5.44 10.82 25.39
N ARG A 186 -4.53 9.90 25.17
CA ARG A 186 -4.42 8.64 25.91
C ARG A 186 -2.99 8.41 26.38
N ASN A 187 -2.87 7.78 27.55
CA ASN A 187 -1.58 7.32 28.06
C ASN A 187 -1.30 5.90 27.58
N GLY A 188 -0.09 5.65 27.16
CA GLY A 188 0.42 4.36 26.75
C GLY A 188 1.69 3.97 27.51
N VAL A 189 1.93 2.69 27.59
CA VAL A 189 3.17 2.11 28.13
C VAL A 189 3.60 1.00 27.16
N ALA A 190 4.87 1.03 26.74
CA ALA A 190 5.42 -0.06 25.96
C ALA A 190 5.93 -1.18 26.87
N ILE A 191 5.44 -2.39 26.66
CA ILE A 191 5.85 -3.58 27.43
C ILE A 191 6.78 -4.42 26.55
N ASP A 192 7.94 -4.77 27.11
CA ASP A 192 8.85 -5.74 26.52
C ASP A 192 8.22 -7.13 26.56
N ARG A 193 8.11 -7.77 25.40
CA ARG A 193 7.48 -9.10 25.30
C ARG A 193 8.36 -10.23 25.84
N VAL A 194 9.66 -10.01 25.94
CA VAL A 194 10.61 -11.01 26.42
C VAL A 194 10.65 -11.01 27.94
N TYR A 195 10.77 -9.84 28.53
CA TYR A 195 10.94 -9.68 29.97
C TYR A 195 9.65 -9.39 30.74
N GLY A 196 8.56 -9.05 30.01
CA GLY A 196 7.29 -8.67 30.64
C GLY A 196 7.35 -7.38 31.46
N SER A 197 8.42 -6.61 31.31
CA SER A 197 8.66 -5.35 32.00
C SER A 197 8.35 -4.16 31.10
N VAL A 198 8.29 -2.96 31.69
CA VAL A 198 8.15 -1.72 30.94
C VAL A 198 9.41 -1.47 30.12
N ALA A 199 9.30 -1.45 28.78
CA ALA A 199 10.41 -1.17 27.88
C ALA A 199 10.61 0.34 27.70
N VAL A 200 9.50 1.10 27.62
CA VAL A 200 9.49 2.56 27.51
C VAL A 200 8.46 3.10 28.49
N GLY A 201 8.81 4.12 29.24
CA GLY A 201 7.96 4.77 30.24
C GLY A 201 6.66 5.32 29.66
N PRO A 202 5.77 5.89 30.46
CA PRO A 202 4.50 6.39 29.99
C PRO A 202 4.72 7.45 28.90
N PHE A 203 3.95 7.35 27.82
CA PHE A 203 3.92 8.33 26.74
C PHE A 203 2.47 8.68 26.41
N ASN A 204 2.26 9.88 25.95
CA ASN A 204 0.94 10.39 25.58
C ASN A 204 0.74 10.33 24.08
N TYR A 205 -0.45 9.94 23.64
CA TYR A 205 -0.77 9.90 22.22
C TYR A 205 -2.22 10.33 21.94
N GLU A 206 -2.38 11.05 20.84
CA GLU A 206 -3.69 11.43 20.33
C GLU A 206 -4.35 10.27 19.61
N THR A 207 -5.65 10.11 19.79
CA THR A 207 -6.46 9.19 18.99
C THR A 207 -7.71 9.89 18.48
N VAL A 208 -8.21 9.46 17.34
CA VAL A 208 -9.52 9.85 16.83
C VAL A 208 -10.52 8.75 17.15
N VAL A 209 -11.63 9.15 17.73
CA VAL A 209 -12.76 8.26 18.06
C VAL A 209 -13.93 8.59 17.16
N GLY A 210 -14.55 7.57 16.57
CA GLY A 210 -15.82 7.72 15.85
C GLY A 210 -16.98 7.92 16.85
N ARG A 211 -17.88 8.85 16.53
CA ARG A 211 -19.18 8.97 17.20
C ARG A 211 -20.25 8.20 16.43
#